data_cc277773d7178725e1ee48360dd62677
#
_entry.id   cc277773d7178725e1ee48360dd62677
#
_cell.length_a   1.000
_cell.length_b   1.000
_cell.length_c   1.000
_cell.angle_alpha   90.00
_cell.angle_beta   90.00
_cell.angle_gamma   90.00
#
_symmetry.space_group_name_H-M   'P 1'
#
loop_
_entity.id
_entity.type
_entity.pdbx_description
1 polymer ?
#
loop_
_entity_poly.entity_id
_entity_poly.type
_entity_poly.pdbx_seq_one_letter_code
_entity_poly.pdbx_strand_id
1 'polypeptide(L)'
;MDPKTTKAVPVPTIPNPIQKVAKNESEWKAVLTAEQFDVLRKQGTERPFTNKYHDNHAAGLYHCAGCDLPLFSSEQKFDSGTGWPSFWQPIVPHVVGTHTDFKLILPRTEVHCARCDGHQGHVFNDGPRPTGLRYCINSAALKFLPA
;
A
#
# COMPACT_ATOMS: atom_id res chain seq x y z
N MET A 1 -20.10 8.65 -14.38
CA MET A 1 -19.08 7.64 -14.77
C MET A 1 -17.88 7.76 -13.85
N ASP A 2 -17.41 6.64 -13.33
CA ASP A 2 -16.24 6.61 -12.48
C ASP A 2 -14.99 6.95 -13.32
N PRO A 3 -14.23 8.02 -12.98
CA PRO A 3 -13.06 8.41 -13.78
C PRO A 3 -12.03 7.30 -13.93
N LYS A 4 -11.85 6.44 -12.94
CA LYS A 4 -10.83 5.38 -12.99
C LYS A 4 -11.17 4.25 -13.98
N THR A 5 -12.43 4.15 -14.44
CA THR A 5 -12.82 3.14 -15.42
C THR A 5 -12.56 3.58 -16.86
N THR A 6 -12.22 4.87 -17.09
CA THR A 6 -12.06 5.43 -18.42
C THR A 6 -10.64 5.32 -18.96
N LYS A 7 -9.69 4.88 -18.12
CA LYS A 7 -8.27 4.81 -18.50
C LYS A 7 -7.65 3.53 -17.95
N ALA A 8 -7.15 2.70 -18.86
CA ALA A 8 -6.41 1.51 -18.47
C ALA A 8 -5.07 1.91 -17.83
N VAL A 9 -4.65 1.12 -16.86
CA VAL A 9 -3.38 1.32 -16.16
C VAL A 9 -2.51 0.09 -16.39
N PRO A 10 -1.52 0.17 -17.29
CA PRO A 10 -0.65 -0.97 -17.55
C PRO A 10 0.12 -1.38 -16.30
N VAL A 11 0.23 -2.67 -16.05
CA VAL A 11 1.04 -3.22 -14.97
C VAL A 11 2.43 -3.48 -15.50
N PRO A 12 3.47 -2.87 -14.90
CA PRO A 12 4.85 -3.12 -15.35
C PRO A 12 5.26 -4.56 -15.02
N THR A 13 6.26 -5.05 -15.73
CA THR A 13 6.85 -6.35 -15.42
C THR A 13 7.64 -6.26 -14.12
N ILE A 14 7.28 -7.12 -13.17
CA ILE A 14 7.94 -7.16 -11.85
C ILE A 14 8.75 -8.46 -11.76
N PRO A 15 10.06 -8.37 -11.48
CA PRO A 15 10.87 -9.58 -11.27
C PRO A 15 10.33 -10.45 -10.15
N ASN A 16 10.47 -11.77 -10.29
CA ASN A 16 10.12 -12.72 -9.25
C ASN A 16 11.22 -13.79 -9.17
N PRO A 17 12.00 -13.89 -8.07
CA PRO A 17 11.85 -13.11 -6.84
C PRO A 17 12.31 -11.65 -6.99
N ILE A 18 11.82 -10.82 -6.08
CA ILE A 18 12.21 -9.41 -6.01
C ILE A 18 13.51 -9.30 -5.23
N GLN A 19 14.48 -8.54 -5.77
CA GLN A 19 15.72 -8.29 -5.07
C GLN A 19 15.46 -7.33 -3.89
N LYS A 20 15.87 -7.74 -2.69
CA LYS A 20 15.68 -6.95 -1.48
C LYS A 20 16.50 -5.67 -1.48
N VAL A 21 15.93 -4.62 -0.86
CA VAL A 21 16.60 -3.37 -0.56
C VAL A 21 16.65 -3.25 0.97
N ALA A 22 17.85 -3.12 1.51
CA ALA A 22 18.04 -2.97 2.95
C ALA A 22 18.82 -1.69 3.23
N LYS A 23 18.33 -0.90 4.19
CA LYS A 23 18.98 0.32 4.68
C LYS A 23 18.90 0.34 6.18
N ASN A 24 19.89 0.96 6.83
CA ASN A 24 19.82 1.18 8.28
C ASN A 24 18.89 2.37 8.59
N GLU A 25 18.61 2.57 9.87
CA GLU A 25 17.68 3.61 10.32
C GLU A 25 18.10 5.00 9.85
N SER A 26 19.38 5.31 9.95
CA SER A 26 19.94 6.60 9.54
C SER A 26 19.72 6.84 8.03
N GLU A 27 19.96 5.83 7.22
CA GLU A 27 19.77 5.91 5.76
C GLU A 27 18.30 6.13 5.41
N TRP A 28 17.38 5.44 6.08
CA TRP A 28 15.96 5.65 5.86
C TRP A 28 15.51 7.06 6.25
N LYS A 29 15.99 7.56 7.39
CA LYS A 29 15.66 8.92 7.82
C LYS A 29 16.16 9.99 6.85
N ALA A 30 17.24 9.73 6.13
CA ALA A 30 17.78 10.67 5.16
C ALA A 30 16.90 10.81 3.92
N VAL A 31 16.11 9.80 3.57
CA VAL A 31 15.32 9.79 2.32
C VAL A 31 13.81 9.86 2.55
N LEU A 32 13.33 9.67 3.79
CA LEU A 32 11.91 9.68 4.12
C LEU A 32 11.56 10.90 4.95
N THR A 33 10.31 11.37 4.82
CA THR A 33 9.77 12.34 5.77
C THR A 33 9.57 11.66 7.13
N ALA A 34 9.38 12.45 8.18
CA ALA A 34 9.12 11.89 9.51
C ALA A 34 7.88 10.99 9.53
N GLU A 35 6.82 11.40 8.84
CA GLU A 35 5.59 10.61 8.74
C GLU A 35 5.81 9.30 7.98
N GLN A 36 6.50 9.37 6.84
CA GLN A 36 6.82 8.18 6.05
C GLN A 36 7.68 7.20 6.87
N PHE A 37 8.66 7.71 7.57
CA PHE A 37 9.53 6.88 8.40
C PHE A 37 8.73 6.18 9.50
N ASP A 38 7.86 6.92 10.20
CA ASP A 38 7.04 6.36 11.25
C ASP A 38 6.17 5.20 10.73
N VAL A 39 5.51 5.41 9.60
CA VAL A 39 4.62 4.39 9.02
C VAL A 39 5.42 3.20 8.48
N LEU A 40 6.40 3.46 7.62
CA LEU A 40 7.13 2.41 6.92
C LEU A 40 8.08 1.63 7.80
N ARG A 41 8.74 2.28 8.75
CA ARG A 41 9.83 1.67 9.51
C ARG A 41 9.49 1.45 11.00
N LYS A 42 8.47 2.13 11.53
CA LYS A 42 8.05 2.00 12.93
C LYS A 42 6.63 1.42 13.05
N GLN A 43 6.05 0.99 11.95
CA GLN A 43 4.70 0.41 11.90
C GLN A 43 3.62 1.36 12.43
N GLY A 44 3.78 2.66 12.19
CA GLY A 44 2.80 3.65 12.55
C GLY A 44 1.56 3.57 11.67
N THR A 45 0.49 4.20 12.11
CA THR A 45 -0.77 4.30 11.37
C THR A 45 -1.15 5.77 11.28
N GLU A 46 -1.46 6.23 10.07
CA GLU A 46 -1.93 7.60 9.83
C GLU A 46 -3.39 7.75 10.25
N ARG A 47 -3.86 8.99 10.37
CA ARG A 47 -5.26 9.27 10.68
C ARG A 47 -6.16 8.94 9.49
N PRO A 48 -7.37 8.39 9.74
CA PRO A 48 -8.34 8.19 8.67
C PRO A 48 -8.89 9.52 8.17
N PHE A 49 -9.33 9.54 6.91
CA PHE A 49 -10.03 10.64 6.23
C PHE A 49 -9.21 11.91 5.99
N THR A 50 -8.07 12.07 6.63
CA THR A 50 -7.22 13.27 6.47
C THR A 50 -5.94 12.97 5.72
N ASN A 51 -5.74 11.74 5.31
CA ASN A 51 -4.53 11.33 4.58
C ASN A 51 -4.67 11.61 3.08
N LYS A 52 -3.55 11.51 2.38
CA LYS A 52 -3.42 12.04 1.01
C LYS A 52 -4.25 11.29 -0.03
N TYR A 53 -4.41 9.97 0.11
CA TYR A 53 -4.95 9.16 -0.98
C TYR A 53 -6.25 8.43 -0.69
N HIS A 54 -6.85 8.58 0.50
CA HIS A 54 -8.08 7.84 0.79
C HIS A 54 -9.18 8.16 -0.22
N ASP A 55 -9.21 9.38 -0.73
CA ASP A 55 -10.23 9.90 -1.64
C ASP A 55 -9.68 10.16 -3.04
N ASN A 56 -8.54 9.59 -3.40
CA ASN A 56 -7.97 9.74 -4.72
C ASN A 56 -8.60 8.74 -5.69
N HIS A 57 -9.25 9.24 -6.73
CA HIS A 57 -9.90 8.41 -7.76
C HIS A 57 -9.21 8.52 -9.12
N ALA A 58 -8.10 9.20 -9.22
CA ALA A 58 -7.35 9.35 -10.48
C ALA A 58 -6.77 8.00 -10.92
N ALA A 59 -6.65 7.80 -12.24
CA ALA A 59 -6.03 6.61 -12.78
C ALA A 59 -4.51 6.65 -12.59
N GLY A 60 -3.93 5.56 -12.13
CA GLY A 60 -2.49 5.47 -11.93
C GLY A 60 -2.07 4.33 -11.04
N LEU A 61 -0.79 4.30 -10.70
CA LEU A 61 -0.20 3.29 -9.84
C LEU A 61 0.25 3.90 -8.52
N TYR A 62 0.18 3.09 -7.46
CA TYR A 62 0.65 3.44 -6.13
C TYR A 62 1.92 2.65 -5.85
N HIS A 63 3.04 3.36 -5.70
CA HIS A 63 4.35 2.78 -5.44
C HIS A 63 4.67 2.86 -3.95
N CYS A 64 5.54 1.97 -3.49
CA CYS A 64 6.08 2.09 -2.13
C CYS A 64 6.83 3.40 -1.99
N ALA A 65 6.49 4.21 -0.98
CA ALA A 65 7.16 5.49 -0.75
C ALA A 65 8.63 5.30 -0.37
N GLY A 66 9.00 4.12 0.14
CA GLY A 66 10.37 3.85 0.57
C GLY A 66 11.29 3.41 -0.56
N CYS A 67 10.86 2.46 -1.38
CA CYS A 67 11.73 1.86 -2.39
C CYS A 67 11.23 1.99 -3.83
N ASP A 68 10.09 2.64 -4.02
CA ASP A 68 9.51 2.91 -5.33
C ASP A 68 8.98 1.67 -6.08
N LEU A 69 8.83 0.54 -5.40
CA LEU A 69 8.23 -0.65 -6.03
C LEU A 69 6.74 -0.39 -6.30
N PRO A 70 6.23 -0.64 -7.53
CA PRO A 70 4.79 -0.57 -7.78
C PRO A 70 4.06 -1.63 -6.95
N LEU A 71 3.00 -1.23 -6.24
CA LEU A 71 2.27 -2.12 -5.34
C LEU A 71 0.81 -2.28 -5.70
N PHE A 72 0.11 -1.17 -5.97
CA PHE A 72 -1.33 -1.17 -6.18
C PHE A 72 -1.71 -0.30 -7.37
N SER A 73 -2.86 -0.62 -7.98
CA SER A 73 -3.39 0.14 -9.11
C SER A 73 -4.73 0.77 -8.74
N SER A 74 -5.03 1.92 -9.33
CA SER A 74 -6.35 2.53 -9.22
C SER A 74 -7.47 1.61 -9.72
N GLU A 75 -7.16 0.66 -10.59
CA GLU A 75 -8.15 -0.29 -11.10
C GLU A 75 -8.68 -1.23 -10.02
N GLN A 76 -7.91 -1.46 -8.96
CA GLN A 76 -8.33 -2.29 -7.82
C GLN A 76 -8.65 -1.47 -6.58
N LYS A 77 -8.59 -0.14 -6.67
CA LYS A 77 -8.93 0.74 -5.54
C LYS A 77 -10.45 0.89 -5.42
N PHE A 78 -10.96 0.89 -4.20
CA PHE A 78 -12.37 1.12 -3.93
C PHE A 78 -12.55 1.97 -2.67
N ASP A 79 -13.73 2.60 -2.56
CA ASP A 79 -14.07 3.41 -1.39
C ASP A 79 -14.65 2.50 -0.31
N SER A 80 -13.83 2.18 0.69
CA SER A 80 -14.23 1.28 1.77
C SER A 80 -15.02 1.96 2.88
N GLY A 81 -14.99 3.29 2.93
CA GLY A 81 -15.61 4.04 4.01
C GLY A 81 -14.78 4.09 5.28
N THR A 82 -13.58 3.49 5.27
CA THR A 82 -12.73 3.44 6.47
C THR A 82 -11.87 4.69 6.65
N GLY A 83 -11.67 5.48 5.59
CA GLY A 83 -10.83 6.66 5.65
C GLY A 83 -9.38 6.43 5.28
N TRP A 84 -9.03 5.21 4.85
CA TRP A 84 -7.71 4.86 4.31
C TRP A 84 -7.87 4.36 2.88
N PRO A 85 -6.84 4.55 2.02
CA PRO A 85 -6.91 3.95 0.68
C PRO A 85 -7.04 2.44 0.78
N SER A 86 -7.96 1.90 0.00
CA SER A 86 -8.31 0.48 0.07
C SER A 86 -8.27 -0.14 -1.32
N PHE A 87 -7.75 -1.36 -1.39
CA PHE A 87 -7.57 -2.11 -2.64
C PHE A 87 -8.02 -3.55 -2.41
N TRP A 88 -8.58 -4.19 -3.45
CA TRP A 88 -9.00 -5.58 -3.28
C TRP A 88 -7.93 -6.60 -3.72
N GLN A 89 -6.82 -6.14 -4.32
CA GLN A 89 -5.60 -6.96 -4.53
C GLN A 89 -4.43 -6.05 -4.89
N PRO A 90 -3.18 -6.50 -4.71
CA PRO A 90 -2.01 -5.82 -5.27
C PRO A 90 -1.93 -6.03 -6.78
N ILE A 91 -1.04 -5.28 -7.46
CA ILE A 91 -0.90 -5.39 -8.92
C ILE A 91 -0.48 -6.80 -9.36
N VAL A 92 0.37 -7.44 -8.58
CA VAL A 92 0.72 -8.87 -8.70
C VAL A 92 0.97 -9.39 -7.29
N PRO A 93 0.80 -10.72 -7.05
CA PRO A 93 0.85 -11.22 -5.67
C PRO A 93 2.19 -11.01 -4.97
N HIS A 94 3.30 -11.06 -5.67
CA HIS A 94 4.62 -11.11 -5.05
C HIS A 94 5.23 -9.74 -4.70
N VAL A 95 4.52 -8.64 -4.93
CA VAL A 95 5.03 -7.30 -4.54
C VAL A 95 4.81 -6.99 -3.06
N VAL A 96 3.96 -7.74 -2.39
CA VAL A 96 3.73 -7.58 -0.94
C VAL A 96 3.92 -8.89 -0.23
N GLY A 97 4.31 -8.81 1.05
CA GLY A 97 4.33 -9.93 1.96
C GLY A 97 3.37 -9.67 3.11
N THR A 98 3.06 -10.70 3.86
CA THR A 98 2.16 -10.59 5.00
C THR A 98 2.70 -11.38 6.19
N HIS A 99 2.31 -10.95 7.40
CA HIS A 99 2.53 -11.75 8.60
C HIS A 99 1.46 -11.39 9.63
N THR A 100 1.26 -12.27 10.61
CA THR A 100 0.27 -12.04 11.66
C THR A 100 0.80 -11.01 12.66
N ASP A 101 -0.04 -10.00 12.94
CA ASP A 101 0.25 -8.92 13.86
C ASP A 101 -0.57 -9.11 15.13
N PHE A 102 0.10 -9.23 16.28
CA PHE A 102 -0.52 -9.48 17.57
C PHE A 102 -0.57 -8.25 18.47
N LYS A 103 -0.35 -7.06 17.95
CA LYS A 103 -0.31 -5.83 18.76
C LYS A 103 -1.64 -5.52 19.44
N LEU A 104 -2.76 -5.87 18.83
CA LEU A 104 -4.09 -5.68 19.39
C LEU A 104 -4.60 -7.00 19.94
N ILE A 105 -5.73 -6.94 20.67
CA ILE A 105 -6.37 -8.11 21.27
C ILE A 105 -6.68 -9.18 20.22
N LEU A 106 -7.24 -8.74 19.07
CA LEU A 106 -7.50 -9.64 17.95
C LEU A 106 -6.32 -9.55 16.97
N PRO A 107 -5.77 -10.71 16.56
CA PRO A 107 -4.69 -10.71 15.57
C PRO A 107 -5.16 -10.14 14.24
N ARG A 108 -4.25 -9.42 13.57
CA ARG A 108 -4.48 -8.88 12.22
C ARG A 108 -3.40 -9.38 11.28
N THR A 109 -3.66 -9.33 9.98
CA THR A 109 -2.67 -9.67 8.96
C THR A 109 -2.02 -8.39 8.44
N GLU A 110 -0.76 -8.19 8.79
CA GLU A 110 0.04 -7.03 8.36
C GLU A 110 0.49 -7.23 6.91
N VAL A 111 0.55 -6.13 6.16
CA VAL A 111 1.03 -6.09 4.78
C VAL A 111 2.28 -5.22 4.71
N HIS A 112 3.33 -5.73 4.08
CA HIS A 112 4.57 -4.99 3.90
C HIS A 112 5.07 -5.09 2.46
N CYS A 113 5.90 -4.14 2.06
CA CYS A 113 6.53 -4.14 0.74
C CYS A 113 7.51 -5.32 0.63
N ALA A 114 7.42 -6.10 -0.44
CA ALA A 114 8.30 -7.26 -0.61
C ALA A 114 9.76 -6.87 -0.86
N ARG A 115 10.03 -5.65 -1.31
CA ARG A 115 11.40 -5.20 -1.62
C ARG A 115 12.12 -4.61 -0.42
N CYS A 116 11.49 -3.71 0.33
CA CYS A 116 12.15 -3.02 1.45
C CYS A 116 11.63 -3.41 2.82
N ASP A 117 10.62 -4.28 2.86
CA ASP A 117 9.92 -4.73 4.07
C ASP A 117 9.21 -3.61 4.82
N GLY A 118 9.03 -2.44 4.19
CA GLY A 118 8.32 -1.32 4.80
C GLY A 118 6.85 -1.64 5.06
N HIS A 119 6.38 -1.28 6.26
CA HIS A 119 4.99 -1.51 6.65
C HIS A 119 4.05 -0.68 5.79
N GLN A 120 3.05 -1.33 5.19
CA GLN A 120 2.05 -0.68 4.34
C GLN A 120 0.71 -0.53 5.04
N GLY A 121 0.28 -1.53 5.74
CA GLY A 121 -1.02 -1.56 6.40
C GLY A 121 -1.41 -2.97 6.77
N HIS A 122 -2.69 -3.29 6.60
CA HIS A 122 -3.25 -4.60 6.95
C HIS A 122 -4.22 -5.07 5.87
N VAL A 123 -4.44 -6.37 5.79
CA VAL A 123 -5.44 -6.95 4.90
C VAL A 123 -6.50 -7.67 5.72
N PHE A 124 -7.77 -7.48 5.31
CA PHE A 124 -8.95 -8.04 5.95
C PHE A 124 -9.77 -8.81 4.92
N ASN A 125 -10.69 -9.66 5.39
CA ASN A 125 -11.52 -10.50 4.52
C ASN A 125 -12.93 -9.95 4.30
N ASP A 126 -13.12 -8.65 4.49
CA ASP A 126 -14.39 -7.96 4.33
C ASP A 126 -14.39 -7.02 3.12
N GLY A 127 -13.71 -7.41 2.07
CA GLY A 127 -13.61 -6.63 0.84
C GLY A 127 -14.60 -7.06 -0.25
N PRO A 128 -14.57 -6.35 -1.39
CA PRO A 128 -15.48 -6.65 -2.51
C PRO A 128 -15.00 -7.82 -3.35
N ARG A 129 -15.87 -8.29 -4.23
CA ARG A 129 -15.47 -9.20 -5.29
C ARG A 129 -14.43 -8.53 -6.19
N PRO A 130 -13.54 -9.28 -6.85
CA PRO A 130 -13.52 -10.75 -6.93
C PRO A 130 -12.80 -11.45 -5.78
N THR A 131 -11.96 -10.76 -5.00
CA THR A 131 -11.13 -11.44 -4.00
C THR A 131 -11.80 -11.57 -2.63
N GLY A 132 -12.73 -10.68 -2.30
CA GLY A 132 -13.26 -10.61 -0.95
C GLY A 132 -12.27 -10.00 0.06
N LEU A 133 -11.15 -9.46 -0.42
CA LEU A 133 -10.11 -8.89 0.44
C LEU A 133 -10.14 -7.38 0.43
N ARG A 134 -9.77 -6.78 1.55
CA ARG A 134 -9.60 -5.34 1.71
C ARG A 134 -8.19 -5.09 2.23
N TYR A 135 -7.31 -4.63 1.33
CA TYR A 135 -5.98 -4.14 1.69
C TYR A 135 -6.14 -2.69 2.12
N CYS A 136 -6.05 -2.45 3.42
CA CYS A 136 -6.20 -1.13 4.02
C CYS A 136 -4.80 -0.56 4.23
N ILE A 137 -4.43 0.42 3.41
CA ILE A 137 -3.04 0.86 3.28
C ILE A 137 -2.91 2.31 3.72
N ASN A 138 -1.79 2.64 4.36
CA ASN A 138 -1.50 4.01 4.77
C ASN A 138 -1.04 4.83 3.55
N SER A 139 -1.60 6.03 3.37
CA SER A 139 -1.16 6.94 2.30
C SER A 139 0.30 7.32 2.45
N ALA A 140 0.78 7.48 3.69
CA ALA A 140 2.18 7.82 3.94
C ALA A 140 3.15 6.74 3.48
N ALA A 141 2.68 5.49 3.29
CA ALA A 141 3.49 4.39 2.77
C ALA A 141 3.50 4.36 1.24
N LEU A 142 2.74 5.21 0.59
CA LEU A 142 2.52 5.18 -0.86
C LEU A 142 2.96 6.47 -1.54
N LYS A 143 3.31 6.33 -2.83
CA LYS A 143 3.53 7.44 -3.75
C LYS A 143 2.71 7.17 -5.00
N PHE A 144 1.78 8.07 -5.33
CA PHE A 144 0.91 7.91 -6.49
C PHE A 144 1.55 8.48 -7.73
N LEU A 145 1.54 7.70 -8.82
CA LEU A 145 1.99 8.13 -10.14
C LEU A 145 0.83 8.05 -11.11
N PRO A 146 0.33 9.21 -11.59
CA PRO A 146 -0.78 9.21 -12.54
C PRO A 146 -0.44 8.48 -13.84
N ALA A 147 -1.43 7.83 -14.39
CA ALA A 147 -1.29 7.15 -15.65
C ALA A 147 -1.20 8.14 -16.83
#